data_3fcd1c454e8fcf32ae5fff34c4e317d8
#
_entry.id   3fcd1c454e8fcf32ae5fff34c4e317d8
#
_cell.length_a   1.000
_cell.length_b   1.000
_cell.length_c   1.000
_cell.angle_alpha   90.00
_cell.angle_beta   90.00
_cell.angle_gamma   90.00
#
_symmetry.space_group_name_H-M   'P 1'
#
loop_
_entity.id
_entity.type
_entity.pdbx_description
1 polymer ?
#
loop_
_entity_poly.entity_id
_entity_poly.type
_entity_poly.pdbx_seq_one_letter_code
_entity_poly.pdbx_strand_id
1 'polypeptide(L)'
;MTDAAHLLDATRDLPAPLALLDGIALDANLADLARRADGVPIRVATKSVRVRSVIDRALTDPAFRGLMTYSLAESVWLADLGHDDILLAYPTVNAPALRDLAAEQHRLDAITVMVDSLDSLDAIDGVLGLRHPTVKVCLDVDASLKVGPVHLGVRRSPVHSAKQARRLAEAISRRPGFDLAGLMFYDAQIAGLPDSSAAVRLVKKRSAAELLERRSEVVEAVGAVADLRVVNAGGTGSLEVTGADPAITELTAGSGMFCPTLFDGYEAFESRPAAFFALDVVRRPARGIATCFSGGYVASGPAGDSRVPTPVHPEGLSLVGTEGTGEVQTPVTGKAARQLRPGDRVLFRHAKAGEMCERFDAVHVVGEGDVETHPTYRGEGKNFG
;
A
#
# COMPACT_ATOMS: atom_id res chain seq x y z
N MET A 1 10.47 5.15 20.62
CA MET A 1 9.37 4.16 20.73
C MET A 1 8.09 4.93 20.87
N THR A 2 7.03 4.53 20.16
CA THR A 2 5.69 5.11 20.34
C THR A 2 5.26 4.98 21.79
N ASP A 3 4.85 6.06 22.42
CA ASP A 3 4.27 6.02 23.76
C ASP A 3 2.77 5.72 23.66
N ALA A 4 2.43 4.43 23.78
CA ALA A 4 1.06 3.96 23.69
C ALA A 4 0.16 4.58 24.79
N ALA A 5 0.71 4.87 25.97
CA ALA A 5 -0.03 5.50 27.06
C ALA A 5 -0.36 6.95 26.68
N HIS A 6 0.59 7.69 26.08
CA HIS A 6 0.38 9.03 25.58
C HIS A 6 -0.73 9.08 24.52
N LEU A 7 -0.74 8.15 23.55
CA LEU A 7 -1.79 8.09 22.53
C LEU A 7 -3.19 7.93 23.14
N LEU A 8 -3.34 7.05 24.12
CA LEU A 8 -4.61 6.81 24.79
C LEU A 8 -5.03 7.98 25.69
N ASP A 9 -4.07 8.62 26.36
CA ASP A 9 -4.32 9.79 27.23
C ASP A 9 -4.77 11.01 26.41
N ALA A 10 -4.06 11.31 25.33
CA ALA A 10 -4.39 12.40 24.41
C ALA A 10 -5.79 12.28 23.78
N THR A 11 -6.28 11.04 23.63
CA THR A 11 -7.56 10.78 22.96
C THR A 11 -8.64 10.24 23.91
N ARG A 12 -8.45 10.40 25.22
CA ARG A 12 -9.37 9.83 26.25
C ARG A 12 -10.82 10.26 26.09
N ASP A 13 -11.04 11.50 25.65
CA ASP A 13 -12.37 12.10 25.52
C ASP A 13 -13.06 11.78 24.18
N LEU A 14 -12.37 11.10 23.26
CA LEU A 14 -12.92 10.65 22.00
C LEU A 14 -13.58 9.28 22.14
N PRO A 15 -14.73 9.03 21.51
CA PRO A 15 -15.40 7.72 21.60
C PRO A 15 -14.63 6.65 20.82
N ALA A 16 -14.50 5.45 21.42
CA ALA A 16 -14.00 4.26 20.72
C ALA A 16 -15.18 3.47 20.08
N PRO A 17 -14.93 2.68 19.00
CA PRO A 17 -13.64 2.42 18.35
C PRO A 17 -13.08 3.63 17.60
N LEU A 18 -11.78 3.90 17.73
CA LEU A 18 -11.15 5.02 17.03
C LEU A 18 -9.80 4.60 16.44
N ALA A 19 -9.46 5.18 15.28
CA ALA A 19 -8.15 5.00 14.65
C ALA A 19 -7.20 6.12 15.07
N LEU A 20 -5.96 5.76 15.41
CA LEU A 20 -4.93 6.64 15.92
C LEU A 20 -3.68 6.59 15.04
N LEU A 21 -3.11 7.75 14.79
CA LEU A 21 -1.79 7.87 14.19
C LEU A 21 -0.85 8.58 15.17
N ASP A 22 0.29 7.98 15.47
CA ASP A 22 1.42 8.62 16.10
C ASP A 22 2.11 9.51 15.07
N GLY A 23 1.90 10.83 15.15
CA GLY A 23 2.42 11.80 14.20
C GLY A 23 3.94 11.86 14.18
N ILE A 24 4.59 11.63 15.34
CA ILE A 24 6.05 11.63 15.47
C ILE A 24 6.63 10.38 14.80
N ALA A 25 6.03 9.21 15.03
CA ALA A 25 6.45 7.97 14.39
C ALA A 25 6.19 8.02 12.87
N LEU A 26 5.10 8.64 12.43
CA LEU A 26 4.78 8.83 11.01
C LEU A 26 5.86 9.67 10.32
N ASP A 27 6.27 10.80 10.89
CA ASP A 27 7.33 11.64 10.32
C ASP A 27 8.67 10.92 10.29
N ALA A 28 9.00 10.20 11.35
CA ALA A 28 10.23 9.40 11.39
C ALA A 28 10.22 8.28 10.34
N ASN A 29 9.06 7.70 10.04
CA ASN A 29 8.92 6.71 8.98
C ASN A 29 9.03 7.34 7.58
N LEU A 30 8.47 8.52 7.36
CA LEU A 30 8.64 9.26 6.10
C LEU A 30 10.12 9.57 5.85
N ALA A 31 10.82 10.09 6.85
CA ALA A 31 12.26 10.36 6.76
C ALA A 31 13.08 9.08 6.52
N ASP A 32 12.73 7.94 7.14
CA ASP A 32 13.40 6.66 6.90
C ASP A 32 13.17 6.14 5.48
N LEU A 33 11.95 6.24 4.96
CA LEU A 33 11.63 5.86 3.58
C LEU A 33 12.45 6.70 2.59
N ALA A 34 12.49 8.03 2.76
CA ALA A 34 13.29 8.93 1.93
C ALA A 34 14.79 8.59 1.98
N ARG A 35 15.33 8.36 3.18
CA ARG A 35 16.73 7.94 3.38
C ARG A 35 17.05 6.63 2.68
N ARG A 36 16.16 5.63 2.78
CA ARG A 36 16.34 4.29 2.20
C ARG A 36 16.21 4.26 0.68
N ALA A 37 15.47 5.20 0.12
CA ALA A 37 15.35 5.38 -1.33
C ALA A 37 16.61 6.00 -1.98
N ASP A 38 17.53 6.55 -1.19
CA ASP A 38 18.84 7.06 -1.59
C ASP A 38 18.80 7.98 -2.82
N GLY A 39 17.87 8.94 -2.81
CA GLY A 39 17.69 9.92 -3.87
C GLY A 39 16.79 9.49 -5.03
N VAL A 40 16.34 8.22 -5.07
CA VAL A 40 15.32 7.79 -6.05
C VAL A 40 13.95 8.25 -5.56
N PRO A 41 13.14 8.97 -6.38
CA PRO A 41 11.82 9.43 -5.97
C PRO A 41 10.90 8.29 -5.55
N ILE A 42 10.08 8.53 -4.52
CA ILE A 42 9.08 7.58 -4.02
C ILE A 42 7.69 8.01 -4.45
N ARG A 43 6.99 7.17 -5.20
CA ARG A 43 5.57 7.32 -5.51
C ARG A 43 4.73 6.78 -4.34
N VAL A 44 3.78 7.58 -3.84
CA VAL A 44 2.96 7.22 -2.68
C VAL A 44 1.89 6.21 -3.06
N ALA A 45 1.94 5.00 -2.47
CA ALA A 45 0.91 3.96 -2.66
C ALA A 45 -0.33 4.25 -1.82
N THR A 46 -1.33 4.87 -2.40
CA THR A 46 -2.56 5.37 -1.72
C THR A 46 -3.36 4.27 -1.03
N LYS A 47 -3.42 3.06 -1.63
CA LYS A 47 -4.11 1.89 -1.03
C LYS A 47 -3.62 1.54 0.37
N SER A 48 -2.39 1.91 0.68
CA SER A 48 -1.75 1.61 1.97
C SER A 48 -1.91 2.73 2.99
N VAL A 49 -2.58 3.81 2.64
CA VAL A 49 -2.77 5.01 3.46
C VAL A 49 -4.26 5.32 3.62
N ARG A 50 -4.96 5.62 2.53
CA ARG A 50 -6.41 5.91 2.47
C ARG A 50 -6.83 7.10 3.36
N VAL A 51 -5.92 8.04 3.56
CA VAL A 51 -6.09 9.30 4.31
C VAL A 51 -5.38 10.40 3.54
N ARG A 52 -6.14 11.35 2.95
CA ARG A 52 -5.57 12.39 2.09
C ARG A 52 -4.56 13.26 2.81
N SER A 53 -4.86 13.71 4.03
CA SER A 53 -3.93 14.55 4.78
C SER A 53 -2.57 13.88 5.03
N VAL A 54 -2.52 12.55 5.17
CA VAL A 54 -1.26 11.79 5.30
C VAL A 54 -0.55 11.68 3.95
N ILE A 55 -1.30 11.51 2.86
CA ILE A 55 -0.76 11.54 1.50
C ILE A 55 -0.16 12.91 1.20
N ASP A 56 -0.90 13.99 1.47
CA ASP A 56 -0.47 15.36 1.25
C ASP A 56 0.75 15.70 2.12
N ARG A 57 0.77 15.26 3.39
CA ARG A 57 1.94 15.38 4.27
C ARG A 57 3.17 14.70 3.69
N ALA A 58 3.06 13.50 3.15
CA ALA A 58 4.18 12.84 2.50
C ALA A 58 4.69 13.62 1.28
N LEU A 59 3.80 14.17 0.47
CA LEU A 59 4.15 14.95 -0.73
C LEU A 59 4.77 16.31 -0.42
N THR A 60 4.80 16.77 0.84
CA THR A 60 5.56 17.97 1.22
C THR A 60 7.09 17.74 1.20
N ASP A 61 7.54 16.50 1.34
CA ASP A 61 8.94 16.14 1.22
C ASP A 61 9.27 15.83 -0.25
N PRO A 62 10.27 16.51 -0.85
CA PRO A 62 10.64 16.33 -2.26
C PRO A 62 11.09 14.90 -2.64
N ALA A 63 11.39 14.05 -1.67
CA ALA A 63 11.65 12.62 -1.90
C ALA A 63 10.40 11.85 -2.35
N PHE A 64 9.21 12.38 -2.05
CA PHE A 64 7.94 11.76 -2.46
C PHE A 64 7.34 12.53 -3.65
N ARG A 65 7.01 11.78 -4.71
CA ARG A 65 6.52 12.37 -5.94
C ARG A 65 5.46 11.49 -6.59
N GLY A 66 4.29 12.08 -6.83
CA GLY A 66 3.17 11.41 -7.49
C GLY A 66 2.50 10.34 -6.64
N LEU A 67 1.42 9.82 -7.15
CA LEU A 67 0.56 8.83 -6.47
C LEU A 67 0.50 7.52 -7.25
N MET A 68 0.45 6.41 -6.52
CA MET A 68 0.08 5.10 -7.08
C MET A 68 -1.27 4.70 -6.52
N THR A 69 -2.30 4.76 -7.36
CA THR A 69 -3.68 4.45 -7.01
C THR A 69 -4.02 2.98 -7.28
N TYR A 70 -5.13 2.51 -6.71
CA TYR A 70 -5.54 1.12 -6.85
C TYR A 70 -6.84 0.93 -7.63
N SER A 71 -7.56 2.01 -7.94
CA SER A 71 -8.69 1.99 -8.85
C SER A 71 -8.75 3.25 -9.71
N LEU A 72 -9.30 3.14 -10.92
CA LEU A 72 -9.42 4.31 -11.81
C LEU A 72 -10.38 5.37 -11.26
N ALA A 73 -11.43 4.96 -10.53
CA ALA A 73 -12.34 5.90 -9.87
C ALA A 73 -11.63 6.71 -8.77
N GLU A 74 -10.70 6.10 -8.03
CA GLU A 74 -9.81 6.80 -7.10
C GLU A 74 -8.90 7.79 -7.83
N SER A 75 -8.29 7.35 -8.96
CA SER A 75 -7.41 8.20 -9.76
C SER A 75 -8.12 9.45 -10.24
N VAL A 76 -9.33 9.31 -10.79
CA VAL A 76 -10.17 10.42 -11.25
C VAL A 76 -10.50 11.37 -10.10
N TRP A 77 -10.92 10.82 -8.96
CA TRP A 77 -11.24 11.64 -7.79
C TRP A 77 -10.04 12.45 -7.29
N LEU A 78 -8.85 11.84 -7.23
CA LEU A 78 -7.63 12.54 -6.79
C LEU A 78 -7.16 13.57 -7.82
N ALA A 79 -7.31 13.30 -9.13
CA ALA A 79 -7.03 14.28 -10.17
C ALA A 79 -7.96 15.50 -10.08
N ASP A 80 -9.25 15.29 -9.79
CA ASP A 80 -10.23 16.37 -9.57
C ASP A 80 -9.92 17.21 -8.31
N LEU A 81 -9.15 16.65 -7.38
CA LEU A 81 -8.64 17.36 -6.19
C LEU A 81 -7.29 18.06 -6.42
N GLY A 82 -6.74 17.99 -7.65
CA GLY A 82 -5.55 18.71 -8.07
C GLY A 82 -4.24 17.92 -8.04
N HIS A 83 -4.27 16.61 -7.82
CA HIS A 83 -3.08 15.77 -8.00
C HIS A 83 -2.83 15.51 -9.48
N ASP A 84 -1.60 15.66 -9.95
CA ASP A 84 -1.22 15.71 -11.38
C ASP A 84 -0.33 14.57 -11.86
N ASP A 85 0.23 13.76 -11.00
CA ASP A 85 1.10 12.62 -11.35
C ASP A 85 0.57 11.33 -10.70
N ILE A 86 -0.39 10.69 -11.39
CA ILE A 86 -1.13 9.53 -10.88
C ILE A 86 -0.86 8.31 -11.77
N LEU A 87 -0.30 7.26 -11.21
CA LEU A 87 -0.15 5.95 -11.84
C LEU A 87 -1.18 4.97 -11.25
N LEU A 88 -2.13 4.54 -12.08
CA LEU A 88 -3.04 3.45 -11.70
C LEU A 88 -2.28 2.12 -11.71
N ALA A 89 -2.18 1.47 -10.56
CA ALA A 89 -1.33 0.27 -10.36
C ALA A 89 -1.89 -1.03 -10.96
N TYR A 90 -3.14 -1.05 -11.41
CA TYR A 90 -3.84 -2.24 -11.86
C TYR A 90 -4.62 -1.98 -13.15
N PRO A 91 -4.68 -2.95 -14.09
CA PRO A 91 -5.58 -2.84 -15.24
C PRO A 91 -7.03 -2.65 -14.81
N THR A 92 -7.81 -1.96 -15.62
CA THR A 92 -9.21 -1.63 -15.30
C THR A 92 -10.16 -2.01 -16.43
N VAL A 93 -11.35 -2.45 -16.05
CA VAL A 93 -12.52 -2.64 -16.94
C VAL A 93 -13.71 -1.79 -16.47
N ASN A 94 -13.47 -0.82 -15.59
CA ASN A 94 -14.50 0.06 -15.04
C ASN A 94 -14.94 1.07 -16.10
N ALA A 95 -15.98 0.73 -16.86
CA ALA A 95 -16.47 1.54 -17.96
C ALA A 95 -16.94 2.97 -17.56
N PRO A 96 -17.64 3.20 -16.43
CA PRO A 96 -17.90 4.54 -15.94
C PRO A 96 -16.62 5.35 -15.72
N ALA A 97 -15.65 4.82 -14.97
CA ALA A 97 -14.42 5.54 -14.67
C ALA A 97 -13.55 5.80 -15.91
N LEU A 98 -13.58 4.92 -16.92
CA LEU A 98 -12.92 5.16 -18.21
C LEU A 98 -13.57 6.33 -18.96
N ARG A 99 -14.91 6.45 -18.96
CA ARG A 99 -15.60 7.60 -19.56
C ARG A 99 -15.29 8.88 -18.80
N ASP A 100 -15.26 8.81 -17.46
CA ASP A 100 -14.90 9.96 -16.61
C ASP A 100 -13.46 10.42 -16.89
N LEU A 101 -12.51 9.51 -17.04
CA LEU A 101 -11.13 9.81 -17.44
C LEU A 101 -11.09 10.57 -18.77
N ALA A 102 -11.79 10.07 -19.78
CA ALA A 102 -11.76 10.63 -21.15
C ALA A 102 -12.58 11.93 -21.31
N ALA A 103 -13.42 12.27 -20.33
CA ALA A 103 -14.29 13.45 -20.38
C ALA A 103 -13.54 14.77 -20.19
N GLU A 104 -12.39 14.74 -19.46
CA GLU A 104 -11.68 15.96 -19.08
C GLU A 104 -10.17 15.86 -19.36
N GLN A 105 -9.62 16.89 -20.01
CA GLN A 105 -8.20 16.90 -20.40
C GLN A 105 -7.26 16.83 -19.20
N HIS A 106 -7.56 17.51 -18.08
CA HIS A 106 -6.71 17.49 -16.89
C HIS A 106 -6.59 16.07 -16.30
N ARG A 107 -7.61 15.22 -16.40
CA ARG A 107 -7.57 13.82 -15.95
C ARG A 107 -6.67 12.98 -16.86
N LEU A 108 -6.75 13.18 -18.19
CA LEU A 108 -5.85 12.55 -19.16
C LEU A 108 -4.40 12.99 -18.97
N ASP A 109 -4.19 14.24 -18.59
CA ASP A 109 -2.85 14.77 -18.31
C ASP A 109 -2.28 14.28 -17.00
N ALA A 110 -3.12 14.03 -16.00
CA ALA A 110 -2.72 13.58 -14.68
C ALA A 110 -2.51 12.06 -14.59
N ILE A 111 -3.35 11.26 -15.28
CA ILE A 111 -3.48 9.82 -15.02
C ILE A 111 -2.80 8.98 -16.09
N THR A 112 -1.99 8.02 -15.65
CA THR A 112 -1.44 6.93 -16.47
C THR A 112 -2.09 5.60 -16.07
N VAL A 113 -2.67 4.90 -17.05
CA VAL A 113 -3.45 3.66 -16.84
C VAL A 113 -2.57 2.43 -17.03
N MET A 114 -2.69 1.43 -16.16
CA MET A 114 -1.96 0.18 -16.30
C MET A 114 -2.54 -0.73 -17.37
N VAL A 115 -1.67 -1.33 -18.17
CA VAL A 115 -2.00 -2.34 -19.17
C VAL A 115 -0.97 -3.48 -19.15
N ASP A 116 -1.38 -4.70 -19.50
CA ASP A 116 -0.51 -5.88 -19.50
C ASP A 116 -0.75 -6.80 -20.71
N SER A 117 -1.71 -6.45 -21.55
CA SER A 117 -2.15 -7.30 -22.67
C SER A 117 -2.86 -6.46 -23.74
N LEU A 118 -3.10 -7.05 -24.91
CA LEU A 118 -3.96 -6.47 -25.93
C LEU A 118 -5.42 -6.36 -25.44
N ASP A 119 -5.86 -7.32 -24.62
CA ASP A 119 -7.21 -7.32 -24.05
C ASP A 119 -7.44 -6.10 -23.17
N SER A 120 -6.40 -5.61 -22.46
CA SER A 120 -6.48 -4.37 -21.69
C SER A 120 -6.75 -3.16 -22.59
N LEU A 121 -6.10 -3.09 -23.76
CA LEU A 121 -6.34 -2.02 -24.74
C LEU A 121 -7.73 -2.16 -25.39
N ASP A 122 -8.13 -3.40 -25.73
CA ASP A 122 -9.44 -3.70 -26.30
C ASP A 122 -10.58 -3.32 -25.34
N ALA A 123 -10.39 -3.50 -24.04
CA ALA A 123 -11.35 -3.10 -23.03
C ALA A 123 -11.52 -1.56 -22.98
N ILE A 124 -10.43 -0.80 -23.10
CA ILE A 124 -10.47 0.67 -23.15
C ILE A 124 -11.16 1.13 -24.43
N ASP A 125 -10.76 0.63 -25.59
CA ASP A 125 -11.38 0.98 -26.89
C ASP A 125 -12.85 0.57 -26.95
N GLY A 126 -13.21 -0.57 -26.36
CA GLY A 126 -14.59 -1.02 -26.28
C GLY A 126 -15.52 -0.08 -25.50
N VAL A 127 -14.98 0.65 -24.55
CA VAL A 127 -15.73 1.65 -23.76
C VAL A 127 -15.71 3.01 -24.40
N LEU A 128 -14.54 3.46 -24.91
CA LEU A 128 -14.32 4.83 -25.38
C LEU A 128 -14.53 4.98 -26.89
N GLY A 129 -14.53 3.89 -27.64
CA GLY A 129 -14.52 3.88 -29.10
C GLY A 129 -13.12 4.07 -29.68
N LEU A 130 -12.87 3.66 -30.91
CA LEU A 130 -11.54 3.65 -31.56
C LEU A 130 -10.92 5.03 -31.83
N ARG A 131 -11.64 6.12 -31.58
CA ARG A 131 -11.20 7.52 -31.79
C ARG A 131 -11.27 8.33 -30.49
N HIS A 132 -10.93 7.70 -29.38
CA HIS A 132 -10.86 8.38 -28.09
C HIS A 132 -9.63 9.30 -27.98
N PRO A 133 -9.62 10.26 -27.04
CA PRO A 133 -8.43 11.04 -26.70
C PRO A 133 -7.28 10.14 -26.28
N THR A 134 -6.05 10.62 -26.44
CA THR A 134 -4.86 9.84 -26.05
C THR A 134 -4.85 9.53 -24.57
N VAL A 135 -4.82 8.24 -24.23
CA VAL A 135 -4.66 7.71 -22.88
C VAL A 135 -3.20 7.32 -22.66
N LYS A 136 -2.57 7.88 -21.63
CA LYS A 136 -1.23 7.44 -21.21
C LYS A 136 -1.33 6.06 -20.56
N VAL A 137 -0.46 5.14 -20.97
CA VAL A 137 -0.45 3.79 -20.43
C VAL A 137 0.93 3.40 -19.89
N CYS A 138 0.94 2.59 -18.84
CA CYS A 138 2.11 1.96 -18.27
C CYS A 138 1.98 0.44 -18.42
N LEU A 139 3.04 -0.22 -18.89
CA LEU A 139 3.05 -1.66 -19.10
C LEU A 139 3.48 -2.36 -17.81
N ASP A 140 2.61 -3.21 -17.27
CA ASP A 140 2.94 -4.07 -16.12
C ASP A 140 3.76 -5.28 -16.57
N VAL A 141 4.93 -5.46 -15.95
CA VAL A 141 5.84 -6.58 -16.21
C VAL A 141 5.91 -7.48 -14.99
N ASP A 142 5.64 -8.76 -15.15
CA ASP A 142 5.75 -9.78 -14.11
C ASP A 142 7.18 -9.85 -13.57
N ALA A 143 7.39 -9.31 -12.37
CA ALA A 143 8.66 -9.29 -11.67
C ALA A 143 8.97 -10.57 -10.87
N SER A 144 8.16 -11.62 -11.01
CA SER A 144 8.38 -12.89 -10.33
C SER A 144 9.66 -13.60 -10.79
N LEU A 145 10.27 -14.34 -9.86
CA LEU A 145 11.38 -15.25 -10.18
C LEU A 145 10.81 -16.58 -10.71
N LYS A 146 11.20 -16.98 -11.91
CA LYS A 146 10.84 -18.26 -12.51
C LYS A 146 12.04 -19.20 -12.56
N VAL A 147 11.93 -20.37 -11.93
CA VAL A 147 12.97 -21.40 -11.95
C VAL A 147 12.33 -22.70 -12.41
N GLY A 148 12.52 -23.05 -13.70
CA GLY A 148 11.80 -24.16 -14.32
C GLY A 148 10.28 -23.98 -14.19
N PRO A 149 9.54 -24.94 -13.61
CA PRO A 149 8.09 -24.83 -13.43
C PRO A 149 7.69 -23.97 -12.19
N VAL A 150 8.66 -23.59 -11.36
CA VAL A 150 8.40 -22.87 -10.11
C VAL A 150 8.30 -21.38 -10.39
N HIS A 151 7.21 -20.76 -9.91
CA HIS A 151 6.95 -19.34 -10.00
C HIS A 151 6.92 -18.75 -8.57
N LEU A 152 7.88 -17.88 -8.27
CA LEU A 152 8.02 -17.22 -6.96
C LEU A 152 7.73 -15.73 -7.14
N GLY A 153 6.60 -15.31 -6.62
CA GLY A 153 6.08 -13.94 -6.74
C GLY A 153 4.57 -13.95 -6.98
N VAL A 154 4.03 -12.80 -7.35
CA VAL A 154 2.60 -12.63 -7.66
C VAL A 154 2.32 -12.92 -9.13
N ARG A 155 1.17 -13.51 -9.42
CA ARG A 155 0.71 -13.77 -10.78
C ARG A 155 -0.21 -12.63 -11.23
N ARG A 156 0.35 -11.58 -11.80
CA ARG A 156 -0.41 -10.38 -12.19
C ARG A 156 -0.36 -10.14 -13.69
N SER A 157 0.83 -10.04 -14.27
CA SER A 157 1.00 -9.77 -15.69
C SER A 157 1.40 -11.04 -16.47
N PRO A 158 0.94 -11.22 -17.72
CA PRO A 158 1.44 -12.25 -18.62
C PRO A 158 2.79 -11.90 -19.24
N VAL A 159 3.23 -10.65 -19.15
CA VAL A 159 4.48 -10.14 -19.72
C VAL A 159 5.63 -10.36 -18.75
N HIS A 160 6.61 -11.19 -19.13
CA HIS A 160 7.74 -11.52 -18.26
C HIS A 160 9.09 -11.28 -18.93
N SER A 161 9.22 -11.49 -20.23
CA SER A 161 10.49 -11.35 -20.96
C SER A 161 10.57 -10.06 -21.78
N ALA A 162 11.77 -9.61 -22.09
CA ALA A 162 12.03 -8.46 -22.97
C ALA A 162 11.32 -8.60 -24.33
N LYS A 163 11.31 -9.82 -24.90
CA LYS A 163 10.60 -10.11 -26.16
C LYS A 163 9.08 -9.91 -26.06
N GLN A 164 8.47 -10.32 -24.93
CA GLN A 164 7.02 -10.12 -24.72
C GLN A 164 6.71 -8.64 -24.51
N ALA A 165 7.50 -7.95 -23.66
CA ALA A 165 7.35 -6.52 -23.39
C ALA A 165 7.48 -5.69 -24.69
N ARG A 166 8.52 -5.94 -25.50
CA ARG A 166 8.70 -5.28 -26.78
C ARG A 166 7.52 -5.49 -27.73
N ARG A 167 7.02 -6.72 -27.85
CA ARG A 167 5.86 -7.01 -28.73
C ARG A 167 4.62 -6.23 -28.31
N LEU A 168 4.35 -6.13 -27.00
CA LEU A 168 3.21 -5.38 -26.50
C LEU A 168 3.45 -3.88 -26.69
N ALA A 169 4.66 -3.37 -26.43
CA ALA A 169 5.04 -1.97 -26.68
C ALA A 169 4.86 -1.59 -28.16
N GLU A 170 5.31 -2.44 -29.09
CA GLU A 170 5.10 -2.22 -30.53
C GLU A 170 3.61 -2.21 -30.92
N ALA A 171 2.79 -3.03 -30.25
CA ALA A 171 1.34 -3.04 -30.50
C ALA A 171 0.68 -1.78 -29.95
N ILE A 172 1.06 -1.32 -28.76
CA ILE A 172 0.60 -0.06 -28.16
C ILE A 172 0.96 1.12 -29.08
N SER A 173 2.24 1.22 -29.51
CA SER A 173 2.73 2.32 -30.33
C SER A 173 2.07 2.42 -31.72
N ARG A 174 1.57 1.30 -32.24
CA ARG A 174 0.82 1.29 -33.51
C ARG A 174 -0.69 1.56 -33.37
N ARG A 175 -1.20 1.54 -32.11
CA ARG A 175 -2.63 1.69 -31.84
C ARG A 175 -2.94 3.15 -31.55
N PRO A 176 -3.77 3.82 -32.38
CA PRO A 176 -4.17 5.20 -32.10
C PRO A 176 -4.85 5.35 -30.75
N GLY A 177 -4.67 6.49 -30.11
CA GLY A 177 -5.31 6.78 -28.82
C GLY A 177 -4.53 6.28 -27.60
N PHE A 178 -3.33 5.69 -27.77
CA PHE A 178 -2.50 5.25 -26.66
C PHE A 178 -1.09 5.86 -26.73
N ASP A 179 -0.55 6.21 -25.55
CA ASP A 179 0.82 6.71 -25.37
C ASP A 179 1.51 5.89 -24.28
N LEU A 180 2.50 5.07 -24.66
CA LEU A 180 3.25 4.25 -23.72
C LEU A 180 4.22 5.11 -22.92
N ALA A 181 3.84 5.44 -21.68
CA ALA A 181 4.56 6.34 -20.78
C ALA A 181 5.62 5.64 -19.92
N GLY A 182 5.44 4.36 -19.62
CA GLY A 182 6.34 3.70 -18.68
C GLY A 182 6.17 2.20 -18.52
N LEU A 183 6.97 1.67 -17.60
CA LEU A 183 6.99 0.29 -17.19
C LEU A 183 6.79 0.19 -15.67
N MET A 184 6.15 -0.87 -15.18
CA MET A 184 6.06 -1.20 -13.78
C MET A 184 6.54 -2.63 -13.49
N PHE A 185 7.32 -2.80 -12.40
CA PHE A 185 7.86 -4.09 -11.96
C PHE A 185 7.62 -4.26 -10.45
N TYR A 186 6.47 -4.78 -10.05
CA TYR A 186 6.24 -5.03 -8.63
C TYR A 186 6.89 -6.33 -8.15
N ASP A 187 7.97 -6.21 -7.42
CA ASP A 187 8.81 -7.30 -6.89
C ASP A 187 8.30 -7.87 -5.56
N ALA A 188 7.06 -8.38 -5.55
CA ALA A 188 6.34 -8.83 -4.35
C ALA A 188 7.12 -9.85 -3.49
N GLN A 189 7.92 -10.73 -4.12
CA GLN A 189 8.74 -11.75 -3.45
C GLN A 189 9.97 -11.14 -2.74
N ILE A 190 10.28 -9.86 -2.99
CA ILE A 190 11.32 -9.11 -2.28
C ILE A 190 10.66 -8.14 -1.30
N ALA A 191 9.78 -7.26 -1.79
CA ALA A 191 9.14 -6.20 -1.02
C ALA A 191 8.11 -6.69 -0.01
N GLY A 192 7.42 -7.79 -0.28
CA GLY A 192 6.24 -8.26 0.45
C GLY A 192 6.47 -9.42 1.42
N LEU A 193 7.69 -9.90 1.58
CA LEU A 193 8.01 -11.02 2.47
C LEU A 193 8.97 -10.58 3.59
N PRO A 194 8.66 -10.87 4.86
CA PRO A 194 9.60 -10.68 5.98
C PRO A 194 10.79 -11.63 5.84
N ASP A 195 11.94 -11.29 6.44
CA ASP A 195 13.19 -12.05 6.36
C ASP A 195 13.21 -13.26 7.31
N SER A 196 12.10 -13.97 7.40
CA SER A 196 11.75 -14.98 8.41
C SER A 196 12.61 -16.26 8.40
N SER A 197 13.33 -16.53 7.30
CA SER A 197 14.19 -17.72 7.19
C SER A 197 15.32 -17.54 6.19
N ALA A 198 16.38 -18.35 6.32
CA ALA A 198 17.48 -18.37 5.35
C ALA A 198 17.01 -18.69 3.92
N ALA A 199 15.97 -19.51 3.77
CA ALA A 199 15.39 -19.82 2.46
C ALA A 199 14.72 -18.58 1.83
N VAL A 200 13.96 -17.81 2.60
CA VAL A 200 13.35 -16.57 2.13
C VAL A 200 14.41 -15.55 1.74
N ARG A 201 15.43 -15.34 2.57
CA ARG A 201 16.55 -14.44 2.26
C ARG A 201 17.28 -14.85 0.96
N LEU A 202 17.49 -16.16 0.76
CA LEU A 202 18.10 -16.67 -0.49
C LEU A 202 17.21 -16.40 -1.72
N VAL A 203 15.90 -16.60 -1.61
CA VAL A 203 14.93 -16.29 -2.69
C VAL A 203 14.97 -14.80 -3.00
N LYS A 204 14.93 -13.92 -1.99
CA LYS A 204 15.01 -12.46 -2.18
C LYS A 204 16.32 -12.08 -2.92
N LYS A 205 17.46 -12.60 -2.48
CA LYS A 205 18.77 -12.34 -3.11
C LYS A 205 18.83 -12.81 -4.57
N ARG A 206 18.33 -14.00 -4.86
CA ARG A 206 18.28 -14.54 -6.24
C ARG A 206 17.33 -13.75 -7.11
N SER A 207 16.15 -13.39 -6.57
CA SER A 207 15.18 -12.57 -7.27
C SER A 207 15.74 -11.18 -7.62
N ALA A 208 16.46 -10.55 -6.71
CA ALA A 208 17.07 -9.25 -6.96
C ALA A 208 18.13 -9.32 -8.08
N ALA A 209 18.99 -10.34 -8.06
CA ALA A 209 20.02 -10.51 -9.07
C ALA A 209 19.41 -10.79 -10.47
N GLU A 210 18.42 -11.66 -10.56
CA GLU A 210 17.73 -11.97 -11.83
C GLU A 210 16.97 -10.76 -12.36
N LEU A 211 16.28 -10.03 -11.46
CA LEU A 211 15.53 -8.85 -11.86
C LEU A 211 16.41 -7.71 -12.36
N LEU A 212 17.60 -7.52 -11.79
CA LEU A 212 18.55 -6.52 -12.26
C LEU A 212 18.90 -6.71 -13.74
N GLU A 213 19.19 -7.95 -14.14
CA GLU A 213 19.50 -8.28 -15.54
C GLU A 213 18.25 -8.13 -16.42
N ARG A 214 17.13 -8.74 -16.05
CA ARG A 214 15.91 -8.76 -16.86
C ARG A 214 15.25 -7.39 -16.98
N ARG A 215 15.29 -6.54 -15.94
CA ARG A 215 14.79 -5.14 -16.04
C ARG A 215 15.58 -4.36 -17.08
N SER A 216 16.92 -4.45 -17.05
CA SER A 216 17.79 -3.79 -18.06
C SER A 216 17.41 -4.24 -19.48
N GLU A 217 17.27 -5.55 -19.72
CA GLU A 217 16.85 -6.09 -21.02
C GLU A 217 15.46 -5.60 -21.46
N VAL A 218 14.50 -5.56 -20.52
CA VAL A 218 13.13 -5.10 -20.82
C VAL A 218 13.11 -3.62 -21.11
N VAL A 219 13.79 -2.79 -20.29
CA VAL A 219 13.86 -1.34 -20.47
C VAL A 219 14.52 -0.99 -21.80
N GLU A 220 15.64 -1.64 -22.16
CA GLU A 220 16.29 -1.47 -23.46
C GLU A 220 15.36 -1.84 -24.62
N ALA A 221 14.72 -3.02 -24.54
CA ALA A 221 13.86 -3.52 -25.60
C ALA A 221 12.60 -2.67 -25.82
N VAL A 222 12.01 -2.09 -24.76
CA VAL A 222 10.85 -1.20 -24.85
C VAL A 222 11.27 0.23 -25.17
N GLY A 223 12.38 0.71 -24.63
CA GLY A 223 12.94 2.03 -24.93
C GLY A 223 13.34 2.22 -26.40
N ALA A 224 13.64 1.12 -27.12
CA ALA A 224 13.81 1.15 -28.57
C ALA A 224 12.50 1.39 -29.36
N VAL A 225 11.33 1.33 -28.70
CA VAL A 225 9.98 1.45 -29.31
C VAL A 225 9.27 2.70 -28.84
N ALA A 226 9.44 3.10 -27.57
CA ALA A 226 8.73 4.21 -26.94
C ALA A 226 9.67 5.01 -26.02
N ASP A 227 9.36 6.29 -25.83
CA ASP A 227 10.05 7.16 -24.87
C ASP A 227 9.50 6.92 -23.46
N LEU A 228 10.27 6.19 -22.65
CA LEU A 228 9.86 5.82 -21.29
C LEU A 228 10.13 6.99 -20.32
N ARG A 229 9.06 7.56 -19.78
CA ARG A 229 9.12 8.63 -18.76
C ARG A 229 9.26 8.07 -17.35
N VAL A 230 8.78 6.84 -17.14
CA VAL A 230 8.71 6.18 -15.83
C VAL A 230 9.11 4.71 -15.94
N VAL A 231 10.00 4.28 -15.06
CA VAL A 231 10.26 2.86 -14.76
C VAL A 231 10.07 2.67 -13.26
N ASN A 232 8.88 2.23 -12.88
CA ASN A 232 8.47 2.07 -11.49
C ASN A 232 8.75 0.66 -10.98
N ALA A 233 9.18 0.56 -9.72
CA ALA A 233 9.36 -0.74 -9.07
C ALA A 233 9.31 -0.64 -7.53
N GLY A 234 9.45 -1.77 -6.88
CA GLY A 234 9.66 -1.87 -5.44
C GLY A 234 8.41 -1.78 -4.57
N GLY A 235 8.69 -1.74 -3.31
CA GLY A 235 7.76 -1.58 -2.19
C GLY A 235 8.54 -1.24 -0.94
N THR A 236 7.86 -0.92 0.17
CA THR A 236 8.51 -0.56 1.44
C THR A 236 9.64 -1.54 1.85
N GLY A 237 9.48 -2.83 1.58
CA GLY A 237 10.46 -3.85 1.99
C GLY A 237 11.61 -4.11 1.01
N SER A 238 11.72 -3.33 -0.08
CA SER A 238 12.76 -3.53 -1.10
C SER A 238 13.42 -2.24 -1.58
N LEU A 239 13.19 -1.10 -0.91
CA LEU A 239 13.65 0.21 -1.37
C LEU A 239 15.14 0.22 -1.69
N GLU A 240 15.99 -0.27 -0.79
CA GLU A 240 17.46 -0.28 -0.96
C GLU A 240 17.89 -1.16 -2.12
N VAL A 241 17.32 -2.35 -2.22
CA VAL A 241 17.69 -3.34 -3.25
C VAL A 241 17.21 -2.90 -4.62
N THR A 242 15.98 -2.38 -4.69
CA THR A 242 15.34 -1.99 -5.95
C THR A 242 15.85 -0.61 -6.39
N GLY A 243 16.08 0.32 -5.47
CA GLY A 243 16.63 1.66 -5.78
C GLY A 243 18.07 1.64 -6.27
N ALA A 244 18.83 0.60 -5.94
CA ALA A 244 20.17 0.41 -6.48
C ALA A 244 20.21 -0.04 -7.95
N ASP A 245 19.07 -0.39 -8.55
CA ASP A 245 18.98 -0.77 -9.97
C ASP A 245 18.93 0.49 -10.86
N PRO A 246 19.95 0.74 -11.72
CA PRO A 246 20.02 1.94 -12.55
C PRO A 246 18.91 2.05 -13.60
N ALA A 247 18.19 0.97 -13.88
CA ALA A 247 17.04 0.98 -14.78
C ALA A 247 15.79 1.60 -14.15
N ILE A 248 15.73 1.75 -12.81
CA ILE A 248 14.59 2.27 -12.07
C ILE A 248 14.67 3.80 -11.98
N THR A 249 13.58 4.49 -12.33
CA THR A 249 13.48 5.94 -12.24
C THR A 249 12.67 6.41 -11.03
N GLU A 250 11.84 5.54 -10.45
CA GLU A 250 11.08 5.81 -9.24
C GLU A 250 10.75 4.51 -8.48
N LEU A 251 10.61 4.63 -7.18
CA LEU A 251 10.17 3.56 -6.28
C LEU A 251 8.71 3.79 -5.87
N THR A 252 8.06 2.74 -5.34
CA THR A 252 6.75 2.89 -4.73
C THR A 252 6.77 2.46 -3.27
N ALA A 253 6.24 3.27 -2.37
CA ALA A 253 6.04 2.92 -0.97
C ALA A 253 4.76 3.55 -0.41
N GLY A 254 4.21 2.95 0.63
CA GLY A 254 3.04 3.47 1.35
C GLY A 254 2.90 2.83 2.73
N SER A 255 2.92 1.50 2.81
CA SER A 255 2.73 0.77 4.07
C SER A 255 3.80 1.05 5.13
N GLY A 256 4.99 1.47 4.71
CA GLY A 256 6.06 1.90 5.61
C GLY A 256 5.72 3.15 6.42
N MET A 257 4.80 3.98 5.97
CA MET A 257 4.33 5.14 6.73
C MET A 257 3.66 4.73 8.04
N PHE A 258 2.88 3.63 8.01
CA PHE A 258 2.12 3.11 9.15
C PHE A 258 2.83 2.02 9.93
N CYS A 259 3.77 1.32 9.33
CA CYS A 259 4.52 0.19 9.90
C CYS A 259 3.64 -0.82 10.62
N PRO A 260 2.81 -1.60 9.90
CA PRO A 260 2.01 -2.68 10.46
C PRO A 260 2.88 -3.82 10.99
N THR A 261 2.30 -4.76 11.76
CA THR A 261 3.05 -5.88 12.35
C THR A 261 3.76 -6.76 11.33
N LEU A 262 3.31 -6.76 10.07
CA LEU A 262 3.98 -7.48 8.97
C LEU A 262 5.46 -7.08 8.83
N PHE A 263 5.82 -5.85 9.18
CA PHE A 263 7.20 -5.35 9.05
C PHE A 263 8.12 -5.71 10.22
N ASP A 264 7.62 -6.27 11.33
CA ASP A 264 8.44 -6.64 12.48
C ASP A 264 9.49 -7.74 12.17
N GLY A 265 9.30 -8.46 11.06
CA GLY A 265 10.21 -9.49 10.60
C GLY A 265 11.16 -9.08 9.46
N TYR A 266 11.27 -7.79 9.14
CA TYR A 266 12.23 -7.30 8.14
C TYR A 266 13.56 -6.95 8.81
N GLU A 267 14.68 -7.33 8.18
CA GLU A 267 16.03 -7.04 8.67
C GLU A 267 16.61 -5.73 8.08
N ALA A 268 16.08 -5.26 6.96
CA ALA A 268 16.62 -4.10 6.24
C ALA A 268 16.33 -2.76 6.92
N PHE A 269 15.30 -2.69 7.78
CA PHE A 269 14.91 -1.47 8.47
C PHE A 269 14.23 -1.76 9.81
N GLU A 270 14.26 -0.78 10.70
CA GLU A 270 13.54 -0.83 11.97
C GLU A 270 12.11 -0.32 11.78
N SER A 271 11.14 -1.18 12.07
CA SER A 271 9.72 -0.82 12.00
C SER A 271 9.33 0.08 13.17
N ARG A 272 8.81 1.28 12.86
CA ARG A 272 8.25 2.20 13.87
C ARG A 272 6.72 2.22 13.73
N PRO A 273 5.98 1.50 14.59
CA PRO A 273 4.53 1.52 14.53
C PRO A 273 3.99 2.95 14.64
N ALA A 274 3.22 3.40 13.64
CA ALA A 274 2.62 4.71 13.63
C ALA A 274 1.09 4.67 13.59
N ALA A 275 0.48 3.56 13.14
CA ALA A 275 -0.96 3.45 13.04
C ALA A 275 -1.52 2.36 13.96
N PHE A 276 -2.57 2.73 14.70
CA PHE A 276 -3.21 1.93 15.72
C PHE A 276 -4.73 2.11 15.67
N PHE A 277 -5.44 1.26 16.39
CA PHE A 277 -6.82 1.54 16.76
C PHE A 277 -7.04 1.21 18.24
N ALA A 278 -7.97 1.93 18.88
CA ALA A 278 -8.30 1.75 20.28
C ALA A 278 -9.73 1.26 20.44
N LEU A 279 -9.93 0.31 21.35
CA LEU A 279 -11.22 -0.31 21.67
C LEU A 279 -11.48 -0.22 23.17
N ASP A 280 -12.72 0.06 23.54
CA ASP A 280 -13.15 0.05 24.94
C ASP A 280 -13.45 -1.37 25.42
N VAL A 281 -13.00 -1.72 26.61
CA VAL A 281 -13.41 -2.93 27.32
C VAL A 281 -14.87 -2.75 27.76
N VAL A 282 -15.72 -3.70 27.37
CA VAL A 282 -17.17 -3.65 27.68
C VAL A 282 -17.60 -4.68 28.71
N ARG A 283 -16.82 -5.75 28.90
CA ARG A 283 -17.11 -6.79 29.91
C ARG A 283 -15.88 -7.56 30.36
N ARG A 284 -16.06 -8.26 31.46
CA ARG A 284 -15.09 -9.22 32.04
C ARG A 284 -15.79 -10.55 32.29
N PRO A 285 -15.83 -11.46 31.32
CA PRO A 285 -16.57 -12.71 31.44
C PRO A 285 -15.92 -13.69 32.43
N ALA A 286 -14.59 -13.61 32.64
CA ALA A 286 -13.88 -14.45 33.59
C ALA A 286 -12.62 -13.74 34.13
N ARG A 287 -12.00 -14.34 35.15
CA ARG A 287 -10.74 -13.84 35.70
C ARG A 287 -9.63 -13.93 34.64
N GLY A 288 -9.06 -12.80 34.24
CA GLY A 288 -7.99 -12.73 33.23
C GLY A 288 -8.48 -12.73 31.78
N ILE A 289 -9.79 -12.53 31.56
CA ILE A 289 -10.39 -12.26 30.26
C ILE A 289 -11.13 -10.93 30.33
N ALA A 290 -10.82 -10.03 29.39
CA ALA A 290 -11.56 -8.82 29.14
C ALA A 290 -12.02 -8.83 27.68
N THR A 291 -13.23 -8.32 27.41
CA THR A 291 -13.76 -8.30 26.04
C THR A 291 -13.93 -6.87 25.61
N CYS A 292 -13.28 -6.52 24.50
CA CYS A 292 -13.37 -5.22 23.85
C CYS A 292 -14.55 -5.20 22.87
N PHE A 293 -15.13 -4.02 22.65
CA PHE A 293 -16.15 -3.80 21.62
C PHE A 293 -15.48 -3.66 20.26
N SER A 294 -15.97 -4.39 19.23
CA SER A 294 -15.41 -4.40 17.87
C SER A 294 -14.05 -5.12 17.78
N GLY A 295 -13.28 -4.91 16.70
CA GLY A 295 -11.89 -5.39 16.53
C GLY A 295 -11.67 -6.44 15.44
N GLY A 296 -12.70 -6.90 14.76
CA GLY A 296 -12.61 -7.88 13.66
C GLY A 296 -11.96 -7.33 12.37
N TYR A 297 -10.86 -6.59 12.51
CA TYR A 297 -10.17 -5.91 11.40
C TYR A 297 -9.06 -6.80 10.84
N VAL A 298 -9.45 -7.95 10.31
CA VAL A 298 -8.54 -8.93 9.72
C VAL A 298 -8.05 -8.42 8.36
N ALA A 299 -6.75 -8.44 8.15
CA ALA A 299 -6.13 -7.98 6.92
C ALA A 299 -6.21 -9.03 5.79
N SER A 300 -6.16 -8.57 4.55
CA SER A 300 -6.14 -9.42 3.36
C SER A 300 -4.88 -10.29 3.24
N GLY A 301 -5.02 -11.43 2.59
CA GLY A 301 -3.97 -12.41 2.33
C GLY A 301 -4.39 -13.81 2.78
N PRO A 302 -3.47 -14.80 2.82
CA PRO A 302 -3.75 -16.11 3.37
C PRO A 302 -4.24 -16.00 4.82
N ALA A 303 -5.35 -16.67 5.15
CA ALA A 303 -5.91 -16.65 6.50
C ALA A 303 -4.91 -17.21 7.53
N GLY A 304 -4.83 -16.57 8.70
CA GLY A 304 -3.95 -16.98 9.77
C GLY A 304 -3.53 -15.84 10.70
N ASP A 305 -2.76 -16.16 11.73
CA ASP A 305 -2.36 -15.25 12.81
C ASP A 305 -1.63 -13.98 12.33
N SER A 306 -0.92 -14.08 11.22
CA SER A 306 -0.22 -12.94 10.62
C SER A 306 -1.16 -11.89 9.98
N ARG A 307 -2.47 -12.12 10.02
CA ARG A 307 -3.49 -11.22 9.45
C ARG A 307 -4.42 -10.63 10.47
N VAL A 308 -4.33 -11.06 11.72
CA VAL A 308 -5.15 -10.50 12.81
C VAL A 308 -4.44 -9.34 13.50
N PRO A 309 -5.17 -8.35 14.02
CA PRO A 309 -4.60 -7.28 14.84
C PRO A 309 -3.97 -7.83 16.12
N THR A 310 -2.97 -7.11 16.63
CA THR A 310 -2.26 -7.48 17.86
C THR A 310 -2.53 -6.45 18.94
N PRO A 311 -3.03 -6.83 20.15
CA PRO A 311 -3.12 -5.92 21.28
C PRO A 311 -1.71 -5.55 21.75
N VAL A 312 -1.42 -4.25 21.89
CA VAL A 312 -0.09 -3.73 22.23
C VAL A 312 -0.06 -2.95 23.55
N HIS A 313 -1.19 -2.43 23.99
CA HIS A 313 -1.28 -1.74 25.28
C HIS A 313 -2.64 -1.99 25.96
N PRO A 314 -2.66 -2.30 27.26
CA PRO A 314 -1.50 -2.57 28.15
C PRO A 314 -0.66 -3.76 27.71
N GLU A 315 0.63 -3.72 27.99
CA GLU A 315 1.53 -4.81 27.65
C GLU A 315 1.14 -6.13 28.32
N GLY A 316 1.42 -7.26 27.66
CA GLY A 316 1.12 -8.60 28.18
C GLY A 316 -0.32 -9.04 27.94
N LEU A 317 -1.01 -8.41 26.97
CA LEU A 317 -2.26 -8.88 26.40
C LEU A 317 -2.03 -9.79 25.20
N SER A 318 -2.96 -10.72 24.98
CA SER A 318 -3.04 -11.57 23.79
C SER A 318 -4.52 -11.75 23.42
N LEU A 319 -4.80 -12.09 22.18
CA LEU A 319 -6.11 -12.55 21.77
C LEU A 319 -6.42 -13.92 22.41
N VAL A 320 -7.70 -14.22 22.67
CA VAL A 320 -8.13 -15.56 23.04
C VAL A 320 -8.11 -16.44 21.79
N GLY A 321 -7.20 -17.40 21.72
CA GLY A 321 -6.90 -18.14 20.50
C GLY A 321 -8.05 -18.92 19.88
N THR A 322 -9.07 -19.31 20.65
CA THR A 322 -10.26 -20.00 20.17
C THR A 322 -11.31 -19.06 19.56
N GLU A 323 -11.24 -17.76 19.86
CA GLU A 323 -12.20 -16.76 19.40
C GLU A 323 -11.57 -15.75 18.44
N GLY A 324 -10.28 -15.43 18.63
CA GLY A 324 -9.56 -14.44 17.82
C GLY A 324 -10.14 -13.03 17.96
N THR A 325 -10.21 -12.31 16.83
CA THR A 325 -10.87 -10.99 16.73
C THR A 325 -12.26 -11.13 16.15
N GLY A 326 -13.24 -10.63 16.87
CA GLY A 326 -14.66 -10.70 16.46
C GLY A 326 -15.15 -9.41 15.83
N GLU A 327 -16.16 -9.52 14.99
CA GLU A 327 -16.79 -8.36 14.34
C GLU A 327 -17.27 -7.32 15.35
N VAL A 328 -17.91 -7.77 16.43
CA VAL A 328 -18.53 -6.92 17.47
C VAL A 328 -17.79 -7.03 18.81
N GLN A 329 -17.20 -8.17 19.13
CA GLN A 329 -16.52 -8.39 20.39
C GLN A 329 -15.19 -9.14 20.19
N THR A 330 -14.13 -8.59 20.78
CA THR A 330 -12.78 -9.16 20.73
C THR A 330 -12.31 -9.46 22.15
N PRO A 331 -12.27 -10.73 22.57
CA PRO A 331 -11.76 -11.10 23.89
C PRO A 331 -10.24 -11.09 23.90
N VAL A 332 -9.67 -10.47 24.94
CA VAL A 332 -8.24 -10.43 25.23
C VAL A 332 -7.96 -11.14 26.55
N THR A 333 -6.80 -11.78 26.61
CA THR A 333 -6.33 -12.51 27.79
C THR A 333 -4.90 -12.09 28.14
N GLY A 334 -4.37 -12.60 29.22
CA GLY A 334 -3.01 -12.34 29.66
C GLY A 334 -2.93 -11.71 31.05
N LYS A 335 -1.69 -11.36 31.45
CA LYS A 335 -1.45 -10.82 32.77
C LYS A 335 -2.18 -9.49 33.00
N ALA A 336 -2.13 -8.61 32.02
CA ALA A 336 -2.76 -7.27 32.08
C ALA A 336 -4.30 -7.36 32.06
N ALA A 337 -4.90 -8.35 31.40
CA ALA A 337 -6.37 -8.51 31.35
C ALA A 337 -7.01 -8.67 32.74
N ARG A 338 -6.23 -9.08 33.77
CA ARG A 338 -6.71 -9.18 35.14
C ARG A 338 -7.02 -7.83 35.79
N GLN A 339 -6.41 -6.77 35.30
CA GLN A 339 -6.54 -5.43 35.85
C GLN A 339 -7.56 -4.58 35.08
N LEU A 340 -7.81 -4.91 33.82
CA LEU A 340 -8.76 -4.20 32.97
C LEU A 340 -10.17 -4.22 33.54
N ARG A 341 -10.87 -3.09 33.39
CA ARG A 341 -12.27 -2.90 33.82
C ARG A 341 -13.09 -2.39 32.64
N PRO A 342 -14.42 -2.57 32.62
CA PRO A 342 -15.29 -1.88 31.68
C PRO A 342 -15.02 -0.38 31.67
N GLY A 343 -14.82 0.19 30.47
CA GLY A 343 -14.42 1.58 30.26
C GLY A 343 -12.92 1.80 30.07
N ASP A 344 -12.05 0.83 30.41
CA ASP A 344 -10.64 0.90 30.07
C ASP A 344 -10.45 0.68 28.58
N ARG A 345 -9.35 1.23 28.01
CA ARG A 345 -8.99 1.09 26.61
C ARG A 345 -7.86 0.12 26.37
N VAL A 346 -7.98 -0.59 25.26
CA VAL A 346 -6.90 -1.44 24.72
C VAL A 346 -6.51 -0.91 23.35
N LEU A 347 -5.19 -0.67 23.18
CA LEU A 347 -4.62 -0.27 21.90
C LEU A 347 -4.21 -1.51 21.11
N PHE A 348 -4.58 -1.52 19.84
CA PHE A 348 -4.22 -2.57 18.90
C PHE A 348 -3.40 -2.03 17.73
N ARG A 349 -2.45 -2.82 17.28
CA ARG A 349 -1.71 -2.58 16.04
C ARG A 349 -2.29 -3.45 14.92
N HIS A 350 -2.50 -2.87 13.75
CA HIS A 350 -3.02 -3.58 12.59
C HIS A 350 -1.95 -4.48 11.95
N ALA A 351 -2.38 -5.54 11.27
CA ALA A 351 -1.47 -6.53 10.69
C ALA A 351 -0.86 -6.07 9.36
N LYS A 352 -1.64 -5.35 8.52
CA LYS A 352 -1.24 -4.88 7.19
C LYS A 352 -1.83 -3.50 6.94
N ALA A 353 -1.07 -2.62 6.28
CA ALA A 353 -1.46 -1.23 6.10
C ALA A 353 -2.62 -1.04 5.11
N GLY A 354 -3.39 0.03 5.30
CA GLY A 354 -4.43 0.54 4.41
C GLY A 354 -5.83 0.09 4.77
N GLU A 355 -6.06 -1.20 4.90
CA GLU A 355 -7.40 -1.74 5.14
C GLU A 355 -8.01 -1.33 6.48
N MET A 356 -7.19 -1.00 7.48
CA MET A 356 -7.66 -0.45 8.74
C MET A 356 -8.47 0.83 8.52
N CYS A 357 -8.01 1.73 7.67
CA CYS A 357 -8.66 3.02 7.40
C CYS A 357 -10.03 2.87 6.72
N GLU A 358 -10.36 1.71 6.13
CA GLU A 358 -11.71 1.40 5.62
C GLU A 358 -12.73 1.10 6.74
N ARG A 359 -12.29 0.97 7.98
CA ARG A 359 -13.14 0.67 9.13
C ARG A 359 -13.53 1.91 9.94
N PHE A 360 -12.90 3.06 9.66
CA PHE A 360 -13.06 4.29 10.41
C PHE A 360 -13.35 5.46 9.48
N ASP A 361 -14.24 6.35 9.89
CA ASP A 361 -14.55 7.58 9.13
C ASP A 361 -13.45 8.65 9.33
N ALA A 362 -12.70 8.56 10.42
CA ALA A 362 -11.60 9.48 10.72
C ALA A 362 -10.42 8.77 11.37
N VAL A 363 -9.24 9.37 11.22
CA VAL A 363 -8.05 9.08 12.01
C VAL A 363 -7.71 10.29 12.88
N HIS A 364 -7.21 10.03 14.08
CA HIS A 364 -6.74 11.06 15.01
C HIS A 364 -5.23 11.02 15.06
N VAL A 365 -4.59 12.05 14.53
CA VAL A 365 -3.14 12.21 14.51
C VAL A 365 -2.72 12.88 15.81
N VAL A 366 -1.95 12.16 16.62
CA VAL A 366 -1.46 12.65 17.92
C VAL A 366 -0.05 13.19 17.72
N GLY A 367 0.12 14.49 17.95
CA GLY A 367 1.40 15.19 17.97
C GLY A 367 1.99 15.32 19.40
N GLU A 368 2.94 16.22 19.59
CA GLU A 368 3.57 16.46 20.90
C GLU A 368 2.61 17.11 21.92
N GLY A 369 1.59 17.84 21.50
CA GLY A 369 0.67 18.54 22.39
C GLY A 369 -0.73 18.78 21.80
N ASP A 370 -1.00 18.23 20.64
CA ASP A 370 -2.25 18.40 19.90
C ASP A 370 -2.76 17.07 19.33
N VAL A 371 -4.04 17.05 19.02
CA VAL A 371 -4.70 15.95 18.31
C VAL A 371 -5.48 16.52 17.14
N GLU A 372 -5.05 16.20 15.95
CA GLU A 372 -5.74 16.57 14.72
C GLU A 372 -6.64 15.43 14.25
N THR A 373 -7.83 15.75 13.78
CA THR A 373 -8.77 14.76 13.24
C THR A 373 -8.92 14.94 11.73
N HIS A 374 -8.63 13.88 10.98
CA HIS A 374 -8.69 13.90 9.53
C HIS A 374 -9.62 12.79 9.01
N PRO A 375 -10.43 13.06 7.98
CA PRO A 375 -11.24 12.03 7.37
C PRO A 375 -10.38 10.99 6.66
N THR A 376 -10.79 9.72 6.74
CA THR A 376 -10.34 8.68 5.83
C THR A 376 -11.09 8.80 4.50
N TYR A 377 -10.73 8.00 3.49
CA TYR A 377 -11.53 7.89 2.26
C TYR A 377 -13.00 7.57 2.57
N ARG A 378 -13.23 6.63 3.51
CA ARG A 378 -14.57 6.30 3.99
C ARG A 378 -15.27 7.52 4.59
N GLY A 379 -14.60 8.31 5.42
CA GLY A 379 -15.14 9.53 6.02
C GLY A 379 -15.48 10.63 5.01
N GLU A 380 -14.83 10.61 3.85
CA GLU A 380 -15.16 11.46 2.71
C GLU A 380 -16.27 10.86 1.80
N GLY A 381 -16.91 9.78 2.24
CA GLY A 381 -17.94 9.08 1.47
C GLY A 381 -17.38 8.32 0.26
N LYS A 382 -16.10 7.94 0.29
CA LYS A 382 -15.42 7.24 -0.79
C LYS A 382 -15.10 5.81 -0.41
N ASN A 383 -15.43 4.90 -1.32
CA ASN A 383 -15.02 3.50 -1.28
C ASN A 383 -14.66 3.09 -2.71
N PHE A 384 -13.44 2.66 -2.89
CA PHE A 384 -12.92 2.33 -4.22
C PHE A 384 -12.57 0.84 -4.39
N GLY A 385 -12.89 0.01 -3.41
CA GLY A 385 -12.65 -1.43 -3.38
C GLY A 385 -12.14 -1.97 -2.06
#